data_cb653c8c4414fd6e1d3516e8439bff5d
#
_entry.id   cb653c8c4414fd6e1d3516e8439bff5d
#
_cell.length_a   1.000
_cell.length_b   1.000
_cell.length_c   1.000
_cell.angle_alpha   90.00
_cell.angle_beta   90.00
_cell.angle_gamma   90.00
#
_symmetry.space_group_name_H-M   'P 1'
#
loop_
_entity.id
_entity.type
_entity.pdbx_description
1 polymer ?
#
loop_
_entity_poly.entity_id
_entity_poly.type
_entity_poly.pdbx_seq_one_letter_code
_entity_poly.pdbx_strand_id
1 'polypeptide(L)'
;MVTANLPWGKIGFTICFDLRFPELYRNLSKKNLSFIAVPSAFTKFTGQKHWLTLLRARAIENFCYIFAPAQTGRNTPKRETFGHTAIISPDGKILALKKLGKGVIYSKIKPKLSMDLRKIIPSLI
;
A
#
# COMPACT_ATOMS: atom_id res chain seq x y z
N MET A 1 5.80 9.91 11.81
CA MET A 1 4.62 9.44 11.05
C MET A 1 3.92 10.63 10.43
N VAL A 2 3.95 10.74 9.12
CA VAL A 2 3.41 11.85 8.35
C VAL A 2 2.06 11.50 7.77
N THR A 3 1.10 12.42 7.88
CA THR A 3 -0.24 12.29 7.32
C THR A 3 -0.66 13.60 6.67
N ALA A 4 -1.57 13.53 5.68
CA ALA A 4 -2.20 14.70 5.07
C ALA A 4 -3.71 14.48 4.94
N ASN A 5 -4.46 15.57 4.99
CA ASN A 5 -5.90 15.55 4.73
C ASN A 5 -6.14 15.72 3.23
N LEU A 6 -7.02 14.89 2.70
CA LEU A 6 -7.53 14.97 1.33
C LEU A 6 -9.04 15.25 1.40
N PRO A 7 -9.67 15.76 0.32
CA PRO A 7 -11.12 15.97 0.29
C PRO A 7 -11.94 14.69 0.57
N TRP A 8 -11.35 13.51 0.31
CA TRP A 8 -12.01 12.20 0.41
C TRP A 8 -11.60 11.40 1.65
N GLY A 9 -10.71 11.91 2.49
CA GLY A 9 -10.19 11.20 3.67
C GLY A 9 -8.75 11.55 3.94
N LYS A 10 -8.15 10.85 4.88
CA LYS A 10 -6.77 11.09 5.31
C LYS A 10 -5.82 10.06 4.71
N ILE A 11 -4.66 10.50 4.23
CA ILE A 11 -3.58 9.64 3.74
C ILE A 11 -2.40 9.64 4.70
N GLY A 12 -1.83 8.45 4.95
CA GLY A 12 -0.55 8.26 5.62
C GLY A 12 0.56 7.98 4.62
N PHE A 13 1.78 8.36 4.97
CA PHE A 13 2.95 8.16 4.12
C PHE A 13 3.94 7.21 4.80
N THR A 14 4.32 6.18 4.06
CA THR A 14 5.40 5.24 4.39
C THR A 14 6.32 5.12 3.19
N ILE A 15 7.45 4.49 3.33
CA ILE A 15 8.39 4.32 2.24
C ILE A 15 9.07 2.95 2.31
N CYS A 16 9.02 2.21 1.22
CA CYS A 16 9.82 1.02 0.92
C CYS A 16 9.93 0.02 2.11
N PHE A 17 11.06 0.04 2.81
CA PHE A 17 11.36 -0.87 3.92
C PHE A 17 10.38 -0.78 5.08
N ASP A 18 9.70 0.36 5.25
CA ASP A 18 8.64 0.57 6.25
C ASP A 18 7.54 -0.51 6.16
N LEU A 19 7.33 -1.06 4.95
CA LEU A 19 6.34 -2.12 4.72
C LEU A 19 6.55 -3.36 5.62
N ARG A 20 7.76 -3.57 6.11
CA ARG A 20 8.12 -4.71 6.96
C ARG A 20 7.74 -4.54 8.44
N PHE A 21 7.31 -3.34 8.83
CA PHE A 21 6.97 -3.02 10.22
C PHE A 21 5.46 -2.84 10.40
N PRO A 22 4.71 -3.90 10.77
CA PRO A 22 3.26 -3.83 10.91
C PRO A 22 2.82 -2.80 11.96
N GLU A 23 3.63 -2.59 13.01
CA GLU A 23 3.36 -1.63 14.08
C GLU A 23 3.25 -0.20 13.57
N LEU A 24 4.09 0.16 12.58
CA LEU A 24 4.05 1.48 11.96
C LEU A 24 2.69 1.73 11.29
N TYR A 25 2.20 0.74 10.54
CA TYR A 25 0.90 0.80 9.84
C TYR A 25 -0.25 0.83 10.84
N ARG A 26 -0.18 0.02 11.88
CA ARG A 26 -1.17 0.01 12.96
C ARG A 26 -1.25 1.37 13.67
N ASN A 27 -0.12 1.98 13.98
CA ASN A 27 -0.07 3.30 14.60
C ASN A 27 -0.56 4.42 13.66
N LEU A 28 -0.28 4.31 12.35
CA LEU A 28 -0.85 5.22 11.36
C LEU A 28 -2.38 5.08 11.29
N SER A 29 -2.90 3.87 11.28
CA SER A 29 -4.34 3.62 11.14
C SER A 29 -5.18 4.19 12.30
N LYS A 30 -4.60 4.31 13.50
CA LYS A 30 -5.22 4.98 14.66
C LYS A 30 -5.54 6.47 14.40
N LYS A 31 -4.97 7.07 13.36
CA LYS A 31 -5.25 8.45 12.95
C LYS A 31 -6.43 8.57 11.96
N ASN A 32 -7.28 7.55 11.87
CA ASN A 32 -8.44 7.49 10.97
C ASN A 32 -8.06 7.63 9.48
N LEU A 33 -7.04 6.93 9.04
CA LEU A 33 -6.63 6.93 7.64
C LEU A 33 -7.60 6.15 6.77
N SER A 34 -7.84 6.65 5.57
CA SER A 34 -8.49 5.91 4.48
C SER A 34 -7.48 5.37 3.47
N PHE A 35 -6.30 5.99 3.41
CA PHE A 35 -5.29 5.73 2.38
C PHE A 35 -3.89 5.65 2.98
N ILE A 36 -3.03 4.82 2.41
CA ILE A 36 -1.59 4.77 2.73
C ILE A 36 -0.80 4.69 1.43
N ALA A 37 0.17 5.58 1.26
CA ALA A 37 1.14 5.55 0.17
C ALA A 37 2.39 4.76 0.57
N VAL A 38 2.88 3.91 -0.35
CA VAL A 38 4.04 3.02 -0.13
C VAL A 38 4.96 3.04 -1.35
N PRO A 39 5.56 4.19 -1.71
CA PRO A 39 6.54 4.22 -2.79
C PRO A 39 7.74 3.34 -2.46
N SER A 40 8.22 2.55 -3.43
CA SER A 40 9.21 1.51 -3.14
C SER A 40 10.10 1.15 -4.33
N ALA A 41 11.23 0.55 -4.00
CA ALA A 41 12.15 -0.07 -4.93
C ALA A 41 12.61 -1.44 -4.36
N PHE A 42 11.66 -2.36 -4.16
CA PHE A 42 11.97 -3.71 -3.70
C PHE A 42 12.85 -4.43 -4.71
N THR A 43 13.86 -5.14 -4.23
CA THR A 43 14.65 -6.02 -5.10
C THR A 43 13.77 -7.15 -5.64
N LYS A 44 14.05 -7.63 -6.82
CA LYS A 44 13.33 -8.75 -7.45
C LYS A 44 13.30 -9.98 -6.54
N PHE A 45 14.40 -10.28 -5.90
CA PHE A 45 14.54 -11.46 -5.02
C PHE A 45 13.55 -11.45 -3.85
N THR A 46 13.41 -10.35 -3.14
CA THR A 46 12.47 -10.23 -2.03
C THR A 46 11.08 -9.84 -2.49
N GLY A 47 10.99 -9.04 -3.54
CA GLY A 47 9.73 -8.53 -4.07
C GLY A 47 8.80 -9.64 -4.54
N GLN A 48 9.31 -10.61 -5.29
CA GLN A 48 8.53 -11.74 -5.79
C GLN A 48 7.90 -12.59 -4.68
N LYS A 49 8.51 -12.60 -3.48
CA LYS A 49 8.04 -13.37 -2.32
C LYS A 49 7.16 -12.54 -1.37
N HIS A 50 7.47 -11.27 -1.18
CA HIS A 50 6.94 -10.48 -0.07
C HIS A 50 6.07 -9.30 -0.49
N TRP A 51 6.34 -8.67 -1.64
CA TRP A 51 5.76 -7.36 -1.98
C TRP A 51 4.23 -7.33 -1.93
N LEU A 52 3.57 -8.06 -2.79
CA LEU A 52 2.11 -8.05 -2.84
C LEU A 52 1.47 -8.65 -1.58
N THR A 53 2.08 -9.67 -1.00
CA THR A 53 1.60 -10.29 0.25
C THR A 53 1.58 -9.27 1.38
N LEU A 54 2.68 -8.54 1.58
CA LEU A 54 2.75 -7.54 2.65
C LEU A 54 1.82 -6.35 2.39
N LEU A 55 1.73 -5.85 1.15
CA LEU A 55 0.80 -4.77 0.81
C LEU A 55 -0.66 -5.15 1.13
N ARG A 56 -1.06 -6.36 0.74
CA ARG A 56 -2.41 -6.87 1.04
C ARG A 56 -2.64 -7.04 2.54
N ALA A 57 -1.65 -7.54 3.27
CA ALA A 57 -1.74 -7.64 4.72
C ALA A 57 -1.94 -6.26 5.36
N ARG A 58 -1.15 -5.25 4.97
CA ARG A 58 -1.30 -3.88 5.50
C ARG A 58 -2.66 -3.27 5.16
N ALA A 59 -3.20 -3.53 3.97
CA ALA A 59 -4.54 -3.09 3.60
C ALA A 59 -5.61 -3.70 4.50
N ILE A 60 -5.60 -5.01 4.66
CA ILE A 60 -6.59 -5.78 5.43
C ILE A 60 -6.52 -5.45 6.92
N GLU A 61 -5.31 -5.49 7.51
CA GLU A 61 -5.10 -5.25 8.95
C GLU A 61 -5.55 -3.86 9.40
N ASN A 62 -5.48 -2.88 8.51
CA ASN A 62 -5.69 -1.46 8.83
C ASN A 62 -6.90 -0.84 8.14
N PHE A 63 -7.59 -1.61 7.30
CA PHE A 63 -8.75 -1.18 6.51
C PHE A 63 -8.46 0.12 5.72
N CYS A 64 -7.31 0.16 5.04
CA CYS A 64 -6.89 1.29 4.23
C CYS A 64 -6.68 0.87 2.77
N TYR A 65 -6.98 1.77 1.84
CA TYR A 65 -6.45 1.64 0.48
C TYR A 65 -4.95 1.79 0.49
N ILE A 66 -4.25 0.95 -0.26
CA ILE A 66 -2.80 1.05 -0.45
C ILE A 66 -2.51 1.53 -1.87
N PHE A 67 -1.75 2.61 -1.99
CA PHE A 67 -1.18 3.10 -3.23
C PHE A 67 0.32 2.84 -3.22
N ALA A 68 0.77 1.89 -4.00
CA ALA A 68 2.14 1.36 -3.95
C ALA A 68 2.86 1.51 -5.30
N PRO A 69 3.31 2.74 -5.65
CA PRO A 69 4.16 2.92 -6.82
C PRO A 69 5.51 2.25 -6.59
N ALA A 70 5.95 1.44 -7.56
CA ALA A 70 7.14 0.62 -7.43
C ALA A 70 8.07 0.78 -8.63
N GLN A 71 9.34 1.05 -8.36
CA GLN A 71 10.37 1.06 -9.40
C GLN A 71 10.51 -0.31 -10.03
N THR A 72 10.71 -0.31 -11.35
CA THR A 72 10.94 -1.51 -12.14
C THR A 72 12.20 -1.38 -12.97
N GLY A 73 12.85 -2.50 -13.23
CA GLY A 73 14.00 -2.58 -14.12
C GLY A 73 15.32 -2.83 -13.44
N ARG A 74 16.36 -2.85 -14.25
CA ARG A 74 17.73 -3.05 -13.80
C ARG A 74 18.40 -1.70 -13.55
N ASN A 75 18.64 -1.37 -12.29
CA ASN A 75 19.24 -0.09 -11.90
C ASN A 75 20.78 -0.13 -11.91
N THR A 76 21.34 -1.30 -11.67
CA THR A 76 22.78 -1.59 -11.78
C THR A 76 22.95 -3.02 -12.31
N PRO A 77 24.17 -3.43 -12.76
CA PRO A 77 24.43 -4.81 -13.19
C PRO A 77 24.05 -5.87 -12.14
N LYS A 78 24.08 -5.49 -10.86
CA LYS A 78 23.82 -6.40 -9.72
C LYS A 78 22.43 -6.20 -9.09
N ARG A 79 21.65 -5.19 -9.50
CA ARG A 79 20.37 -4.86 -8.85
C ARG A 79 19.24 -4.71 -9.86
N GLU A 80 18.28 -5.59 -9.74
CA GLU A 80 17.00 -5.52 -10.43
C GLU A 80 15.88 -5.28 -9.43
N THR A 81 15.00 -4.33 -9.72
CA THR A 81 13.81 -4.04 -8.91
C THR A 81 12.60 -4.79 -9.44
N PHE A 82 11.71 -5.18 -8.51
CA PHE A 82 10.58 -6.06 -8.78
C PHE A 82 9.47 -5.40 -9.60
N GLY A 83 9.29 -4.09 -9.45
CA GLY A 83 8.12 -3.42 -10.01
C GLY A 83 6.84 -3.77 -9.26
N HIS A 84 5.80 -4.15 -10.01
CA HIS A 84 4.49 -4.50 -9.46
C HIS A 84 3.83 -3.33 -8.72
N THR A 85 3.82 -2.15 -9.37
CA THR A 85 3.00 -1.02 -8.93
C THR A 85 1.57 -1.48 -8.75
N ALA A 86 0.96 -1.21 -7.59
CA ALA A 86 -0.35 -1.74 -7.25
C ALA A 86 -1.24 -0.72 -6.55
N ILE A 87 -2.55 -0.85 -6.75
CA ILE A 87 -3.60 -0.25 -5.93
C ILE A 87 -4.37 -1.39 -5.29
N ILE A 88 -4.50 -1.36 -3.95
CA ILE A 88 -5.14 -2.41 -3.18
C ILE A 88 -6.26 -1.82 -2.32
N SER A 89 -7.41 -2.47 -2.31
CA SER A 89 -8.56 -2.04 -1.52
C SER A 89 -8.42 -2.45 -0.04
N PRO A 90 -9.20 -1.83 0.87
CA PRO A 90 -9.16 -2.15 2.29
C PRO A 90 -9.47 -3.60 2.65
N ASP A 91 -10.14 -4.36 1.78
CA ASP A 91 -10.42 -5.79 1.92
C ASP A 91 -9.32 -6.68 1.30
N GLY A 92 -8.23 -6.09 0.80
CA GLY A 92 -7.08 -6.80 0.24
C GLY A 92 -7.19 -7.17 -1.24
N LYS A 93 -8.22 -6.72 -1.96
CA LYS A 93 -8.35 -6.94 -3.40
C LYS A 93 -7.36 -6.06 -4.16
N ILE A 94 -6.62 -6.63 -5.09
CA ILE A 94 -5.77 -5.89 -6.03
C ILE A 94 -6.68 -5.27 -7.11
N LEU A 95 -6.85 -3.96 -7.06
CA LEU A 95 -7.72 -3.22 -7.98
C LEU A 95 -7.02 -2.90 -9.30
N ALA A 96 -5.73 -2.64 -9.25
CA ALA A 96 -4.90 -2.37 -10.43
C ALA A 96 -3.48 -2.84 -10.17
N LEU A 97 -2.82 -3.34 -11.20
CA LEU A 97 -1.46 -3.88 -11.14
C LEU A 97 -0.72 -3.60 -12.43
N LYS A 98 0.48 -3.03 -12.34
CA LYS A 98 1.43 -2.94 -13.45
C LYS A 98 2.74 -3.61 -13.05
N LYS A 99 3.02 -4.75 -13.67
CA LYS A 99 4.18 -5.58 -13.29
C LYS A 99 5.51 -4.92 -13.66
N LEU A 100 5.64 -4.44 -14.88
CA LEU A 100 6.90 -3.92 -15.42
C LEU A 100 6.66 -2.66 -16.27
N GLY A 101 7.74 -1.90 -16.47
CA GLY A 101 7.77 -0.76 -17.37
C GLY A 101 7.22 0.54 -16.74
N LYS A 102 7.49 1.65 -17.43
CA LYS A 102 6.99 2.98 -17.06
C LYS A 102 5.48 3.08 -17.29
N GLY A 103 4.80 3.86 -16.50
CA GLY A 103 3.39 4.14 -16.71
C GLY A 103 2.65 4.50 -15.44
N VAL A 104 1.37 4.75 -15.60
CA VAL A 104 0.43 5.10 -14.53
C VAL A 104 -0.70 4.08 -14.53
N ILE A 105 -1.18 3.72 -13.35
CA ILE A 105 -2.36 2.87 -13.16
C ILE A 105 -3.47 3.66 -12.50
N TYR A 106 -4.71 3.25 -12.76
CA TYR A 106 -5.90 3.91 -12.26
C TYR A 106 -6.86 2.88 -11.66
N SER A 107 -7.65 3.33 -10.70
CA SER A 107 -8.78 2.56 -10.19
C SER A 107 -9.86 3.49 -9.65
N LYS A 108 -11.11 3.05 -9.75
CA LYS A 108 -12.20 3.66 -8.99
C LYS A 108 -12.09 3.19 -7.54
N ILE A 109 -12.29 4.11 -6.61
CA ILE A 109 -12.29 3.83 -5.18
C ILE A 109 -13.60 4.30 -4.55
N LYS A 110 -13.98 3.67 -3.43
CA LYS A 110 -15.08 4.10 -2.56
C LYS A 110 -14.47 4.58 -1.24
N PRO A 111 -14.28 5.90 -1.04
CA PRO A 111 -13.57 6.41 0.15
C PRO A 111 -14.18 5.95 1.47
N LYS A 112 -15.51 5.75 1.54
CA LYS A 112 -16.22 5.27 2.74
C LYS A 112 -15.92 3.81 3.09
N LEU A 113 -15.46 2.98 2.15
CA LEU A 113 -15.25 1.55 2.38
C LEU A 113 -14.32 1.27 3.57
N SER A 114 -13.28 2.07 3.73
CA SER A 114 -12.35 1.98 4.86
C SER A 114 -13.07 2.10 6.21
N MET A 115 -13.93 3.10 6.35
CA MET A 115 -14.68 3.34 7.60
C MET A 115 -15.78 2.30 7.83
N ASP A 116 -16.43 1.85 6.76
CA ASP A 116 -17.49 0.86 6.84
C ASP A 116 -16.92 -0.50 7.30
N LEU A 117 -15.79 -0.93 6.74
CA LEU A 117 -15.12 -2.15 7.18
C LEU A 117 -14.68 -2.09 8.64
N ARG A 118 -14.19 -0.93 9.11
CA ARG A 118 -13.81 -0.76 10.53
C ARG A 118 -15.00 -0.91 11.48
N LYS A 119 -16.21 -0.55 11.06
CA LYS A 119 -17.43 -0.76 11.84
C LYS A 119 -17.86 -2.22 11.85
N ILE A 120 -17.73 -2.90 10.70
CA ILE A 120 -18.13 -4.30 10.54
C ILE A 120 -17.15 -5.24 11.26
N ILE A 121 -15.84 -4.92 11.18
CA ILE A 121 -14.75 -5.72 11.77
C ILE A 121 -13.95 -4.82 12.72
N PRO A 122 -14.39 -4.65 13.98
CA PRO A 122 -13.76 -3.70 14.92
C PRO A 122 -12.44 -4.25 15.50
N SER A 123 -11.44 -4.47 14.65
CA SER A 123 -10.12 -5.01 15.03
C SER A 123 -9.03 -3.94 15.24
N LEU A 124 -9.34 -2.67 15.02
CA LEU A 124 -8.42 -1.55 15.30
C LEU A 124 -8.65 -1.05 16.73
N ILE A 125 -7.95 -1.63 17.66
CA ILE A 125 -7.99 -1.28 19.08
C ILE A 125 -6.85 -0.31 19.42
#